data_2001fca60986b19e3739430c41cba677
#
_entry.id   2001fca60986b19e3739430c41cba677
#
_cell.length_a   1.000
_cell.length_b   1.000
_cell.length_c   1.000
_cell.angle_alpha   90.00
_cell.angle_beta   90.00
_cell.angle_gamma   90.00
#
_symmetry.space_group_name_H-M   'P 1'
#
loop_
_entity.id
_entity.type
_entity.pdbx_description
1 polymer ?
#
loop_
_entity_poly.entity_id
_entity_poly.type
_entity_poly.pdbx_seq_one_letter_code
_entity_poly.pdbx_strand_id
1 'polypeptide(L)'
;MNEFEILSVSQAQFQQNATYTIAVFILLAINFYLVRRSRELNFPTYGKAMISFFSLISVYGGIQVATFLKAFQHNAAFNLKQLKESGTPISEVSEASIEFFGNPSTPFNAGVPDMTQIIFYVVILLILMVGVWGKAPEGAYTK
;
A
#
# COMPACT_ATOMS: atom_id res chain seq x y z
N MET A 1 22.25 -0.12 18.95
CA MET A 1 20.79 0.15 19.13
C MET A 1 20.30 -0.77 20.23
N ASN A 2 19.50 -0.26 21.16
CA ASN A 2 18.81 -1.10 22.14
C ASN A 2 17.38 -1.45 21.65
N GLU A 3 16.68 -2.35 22.34
CA GLU A 3 15.34 -2.80 21.97
C GLU A 3 14.35 -1.63 21.86
N PHE A 4 14.38 -0.71 22.83
CA PHE A 4 13.50 0.46 22.85
C PHE A 4 13.72 1.37 21.62
N GLU A 5 14.96 1.57 21.21
CA GLU A 5 15.29 2.36 20.01
C GLU A 5 14.76 1.70 18.74
N ILE A 6 14.92 0.37 18.62
CA ILE A 6 14.39 -0.38 17.46
C ILE A 6 12.87 -0.24 17.38
N LEU A 7 12.18 -0.46 18.50
CA LEU A 7 10.73 -0.36 18.56
C LEU A 7 10.23 1.07 18.31
N SER A 8 10.91 2.09 18.83
CA SER A 8 10.56 3.50 18.62
C SER A 8 10.69 3.91 17.16
N VAL A 9 11.78 3.52 16.49
CA VAL A 9 11.97 3.77 15.05
C VAL A 9 10.91 3.04 14.24
N SER A 10 10.63 1.77 14.57
CA SER A 10 9.60 0.99 13.91
C SER A 10 8.21 1.62 14.05
N GLN A 11 7.86 2.10 15.25
CA GLN A 11 6.59 2.79 15.49
C GLN A 11 6.48 4.09 14.66
N ALA A 12 7.55 4.89 14.59
CA ALA A 12 7.57 6.10 13.76
C ALA A 12 7.37 5.77 12.27
N GLN A 13 8.00 4.70 11.77
CA GLN A 13 7.84 4.22 10.40
C GLN A 13 6.39 3.75 10.12
N PHE A 14 5.75 3.05 11.08
CA PHE A 14 4.35 2.65 10.96
C PHE A 14 3.40 3.85 10.92
N GLN A 15 3.62 4.85 11.75
CA GLN A 15 2.82 6.09 11.73
C GLN A 15 2.96 6.84 10.41
N GLN A 16 4.18 6.94 9.89
CA GLN A 16 4.43 7.53 8.58
C GLN A 16 3.73 6.74 7.46
N ASN A 17 3.84 5.42 7.48
CA ASN A 17 3.18 4.56 6.50
C ASN A 17 1.65 4.66 6.57
N ALA A 18 1.07 4.74 7.78
CA ALA A 18 -0.37 4.96 7.95
C ALA A 18 -0.82 6.27 7.31
N THR A 19 -0.04 7.34 7.43
CA THR A 19 -0.32 8.63 6.78
C THR A 19 -0.31 8.51 5.25
N TYR A 20 0.67 7.82 4.68
CA TYR A 20 0.70 7.55 3.23
C TYR A 20 -0.46 6.66 2.78
N THR A 21 -0.85 5.69 3.59
CA THR A 21 -2.02 4.84 3.31
C THR A 21 -3.29 5.67 3.21
N ILE A 22 -3.51 6.60 4.14
CA ILE A 22 -4.65 7.53 4.10
C ILE A 22 -4.61 8.38 2.82
N ALA A 23 -3.45 8.92 2.46
CA ALA A 23 -3.29 9.69 1.23
C ALA A 23 -3.65 8.87 -0.02
N VAL A 24 -3.23 7.61 -0.09
CA VAL A 24 -3.60 6.70 -1.18
C VAL A 24 -5.11 6.47 -1.24
N PHE A 25 -5.79 6.26 -0.11
CA PHE A 25 -7.24 6.11 -0.09
C PHE A 25 -7.98 7.37 -0.55
N ILE A 26 -7.47 8.56 -0.19
CA ILE A 26 -8.01 9.83 -0.71
C ILE A 26 -7.83 9.90 -2.23
N LEU A 27 -6.65 9.55 -2.76
CA LEU A 27 -6.41 9.51 -4.21
C LEU A 27 -7.35 8.52 -4.92
N LEU A 28 -7.60 7.35 -4.33
CA LEU A 28 -8.56 6.39 -4.88
C LEU A 28 -9.99 6.92 -4.86
N ALA A 29 -10.41 7.60 -3.80
CA ALA A 29 -11.72 8.25 -3.74
C ALA A 29 -11.87 9.33 -4.82
N ILE A 30 -10.82 10.14 -5.06
CA ILE A 30 -10.78 11.11 -6.16
C ILE A 30 -10.88 10.38 -7.52
N ASN A 31 -10.20 9.26 -7.71
CA ASN A 31 -10.29 8.47 -8.94
C ASN A 31 -11.74 8.00 -9.20
N PHE A 32 -12.42 7.44 -8.20
CA PHE A 32 -13.83 7.04 -8.34
C PHE A 32 -14.73 8.21 -8.67
N TYR A 33 -14.50 9.36 -8.05
CA TYR A 33 -15.24 10.59 -8.39
C TYR A 33 -14.99 11.02 -9.84
N LEU A 34 -13.74 11.03 -10.30
CA LEU A 34 -13.37 11.40 -11.67
C LEU A 34 -13.96 10.42 -12.70
N VAL A 35 -13.96 9.13 -12.42
CA VAL A 35 -14.58 8.10 -13.25
C VAL A 35 -16.08 8.39 -13.40
N ARG A 36 -16.78 8.63 -12.29
CA ARG A 36 -18.20 9.00 -12.32
C ARG A 36 -18.42 10.27 -13.13
N ARG A 37 -17.64 11.32 -12.85
CA ARG A 37 -17.78 12.63 -13.51
C ARG A 37 -17.49 12.56 -15.01
N SER A 38 -16.53 11.74 -15.42
CA SER A 38 -16.22 11.54 -16.84
C SER A 38 -17.37 10.92 -17.62
N ARG A 39 -18.17 10.07 -16.97
CA ARG A 39 -19.37 9.48 -17.57
C ARG A 39 -20.52 10.49 -17.66
N GLU A 40 -20.78 11.22 -16.57
CA GLU A 40 -21.84 12.24 -16.51
C GLU A 40 -21.63 13.33 -17.58
N LEU A 41 -20.38 13.74 -17.82
CA LEU A 41 -20.02 14.80 -18.76
C LEU A 41 -19.58 14.31 -20.15
N ASN A 42 -19.65 13.00 -20.41
CA ASN A 42 -19.21 12.40 -21.67
C ASN A 42 -17.81 12.86 -22.10
N PHE A 43 -16.82 12.73 -21.21
CA PHE A 43 -15.46 13.16 -21.48
C PHE A 43 -14.92 12.58 -22.79
N PRO A 44 -14.21 13.40 -23.57
CA PRO A 44 -13.53 12.94 -24.78
C PRO A 44 -12.44 11.92 -24.44
N THR A 45 -11.98 11.17 -25.44
CA THR A 45 -11.00 10.09 -25.27
C THR A 45 -9.74 10.52 -24.54
N TYR A 46 -9.22 11.73 -24.81
CA TYR A 46 -8.04 12.22 -24.09
C TYR A 46 -8.30 12.44 -22.59
N GLY A 47 -9.49 12.93 -22.22
CA GLY A 47 -9.87 13.09 -20.80
C GLY A 47 -9.96 11.74 -20.09
N LYS A 48 -10.52 10.71 -20.75
CA LYS A 48 -10.55 9.34 -20.24
C LYS A 48 -9.15 8.77 -20.09
N ALA A 49 -8.24 9.03 -21.04
CA ALA A 49 -6.86 8.60 -20.98
C ALA A 49 -6.11 9.24 -19.79
N MET A 50 -6.33 10.53 -19.51
CA MET A 50 -5.74 11.21 -18.35
C MET A 50 -6.22 10.60 -17.03
N ILE A 51 -7.51 10.28 -16.88
CA ILE A 51 -8.06 9.61 -15.69
C ILE A 51 -7.45 8.23 -15.55
N SER A 52 -7.31 7.47 -16.63
CA SER A 52 -6.66 6.16 -16.61
C SER A 52 -5.21 6.24 -16.14
N PHE A 53 -4.46 7.22 -16.63
CA PHE A 53 -3.08 7.45 -16.20
C PHE A 53 -2.97 7.84 -14.72
N PHE A 54 -3.85 8.73 -14.26
CA PHE A 54 -3.93 9.09 -12.85
C PHE A 54 -4.29 7.89 -11.96
N SER A 55 -5.20 7.03 -12.43
CA SER A 55 -5.55 5.78 -11.73
C SER A 55 -4.36 4.83 -11.61
N LEU A 56 -3.57 4.67 -12.68
CA LEU A 56 -2.36 3.86 -12.68
C LEU A 56 -1.34 4.36 -11.66
N ILE A 57 -1.08 5.67 -11.62
CA ILE A 57 -0.16 6.28 -10.65
C ILE A 57 -0.65 6.08 -9.22
N SER A 58 -1.97 6.27 -8.97
CA SER A 58 -2.55 6.10 -7.63
C SER A 58 -2.44 4.66 -7.14
N VAL A 59 -2.73 3.69 -8.01
CA VAL A 59 -2.60 2.25 -7.70
C VAL A 59 -1.14 1.87 -7.48
N TYR A 60 -0.22 2.34 -8.33
CA TYR A 60 1.20 2.11 -8.14
C TYR A 60 1.70 2.67 -6.80
N GLY A 61 1.28 3.90 -6.44
CA GLY A 61 1.57 4.49 -5.13
C GLY A 61 1.08 3.63 -3.97
N GLY A 62 -0.13 3.08 -4.09
CA GLY A 62 -0.68 2.16 -3.09
C GLY A 62 0.15 0.88 -2.92
N ILE A 63 0.59 0.28 -4.03
CA ILE A 63 1.47 -0.89 -4.00
C ILE A 63 2.81 -0.55 -3.32
N GLN A 64 3.39 0.62 -3.59
CA GLN A 64 4.64 1.05 -2.94
C GLN A 64 4.46 1.23 -1.43
N VAL A 65 3.37 1.86 -0.99
CA VAL A 65 3.06 2.04 0.44
C VAL A 65 2.93 0.70 1.15
N ALA A 66 2.26 -0.28 0.52
CA ALA A 66 2.14 -1.64 1.05
C ALA A 66 3.50 -2.35 1.13
N THR A 67 4.38 -2.13 0.14
CA THR A 67 5.74 -2.68 0.13
C THR A 67 6.58 -2.09 1.27
N PHE A 68 6.47 -0.78 1.52
CA PHE A 68 7.17 -0.15 2.64
C PHE A 68 6.71 -0.69 3.99
N LEU A 69 5.40 -0.92 4.19
CA LEU A 69 4.91 -1.53 5.42
C LEU A 69 5.57 -2.88 5.68
N LYS A 70 5.61 -3.75 4.67
CA LYS A 70 6.27 -5.06 4.78
C LYS A 70 7.76 -4.92 5.06
N ALA A 71 8.43 -3.97 4.40
CA ALA A 71 9.85 -3.70 4.63
C ALA A 71 10.13 -3.26 6.08
N PHE A 72 9.32 -2.36 6.63
CA PHE A 72 9.48 -1.89 8.00
C PHE A 72 9.29 -3.02 9.02
N GLN A 73 8.27 -3.83 8.84
CA GLN A 73 8.00 -4.98 9.70
C GLN A 73 9.15 -5.99 9.68
N HIS A 74 9.61 -6.36 8.49
CA HIS A 74 10.71 -7.31 8.32
C HIS A 74 12.01 -6.77 8.90
N ASN A 75 12.35 -5.50 8.63
CA ASN A 75 13.59 -4.89 9.13
C ASN A 75 13.57 -4.71 10.65
N ALA A 76 12.41 -4.42 11.25
CA ALA A 76 12.27 -4.37 12.70
C ALA A 76 12.58 -5.75 13.33
N ALA A 77 11.97 -6.81 12.80
CA ALA A 77 12.21 -8.18 13.26
C ALA A 77 13.68 -8.61 13.06
N PHE A 78 14.29 -8.24 11.93
CA PHE A 78 15.70 -8.49 11.66
C PHE A 78 16.63 -7.78 12.66
N ASN A 79 16.38 -6.50 12.96
CA ASN A 79 17.17 -5.74 13.92
C ASN A 79 17.02 -6.27 15.35
N LEU A 80 15.81 -6.68 15.75
CA LEU A 80 15.57 -7.33 17.04
C LEU A 80 16.31 -8.66 17.15
N LYS A 81 16.33 -9.45 16.08
CA LYS A 81 17.08 -10.70 16.03
C LYS A 81 18.58 -10.47 16.17
N GLN A 82 19.16 -9.51 15.45
CA GLN A 82 20.57 -9.16 15.60
C GLN A 82 20.91 -8.71 17.01
N LEU A 83 20.01 -7.96 17.66
CA LEU A 83 20.18 -7.55 19.05
C LEU A 83 20.23 -8.77 19.98
N LYS A 84 19.31 -9.73 19.81
CA LYS A 84 19.30 -11.00 20.57
C LYS A 84 20.57 -11.81 20.34
N GLU A 85 21.03 -11.95 19.11
CA GLU A 85 22.24 -12.68 18.74
C GLU A 85 23.52 -12.02 19.29
N SER A 86 23.51 -10.71 19.56
CA SER A 86 24.61 -10.01 20.23
C SER A 86 24.69 -10.27 21.74
N GLY A 87 23.80 -11.10 22.30
CA GLY A 87 23.73 -11.44 23.71
C GLY A 87 22.93 -10.45 24.56
N THR A 88 22.25 -9.48 23.94
CA THR A 88 21.39 -8.56 24.67
C THR A 88 19.99 -9.18 24.86
N PRO A 89 19.51 -9.28 26.13
CA PRO A 89 18.16 -9.81 26.36
C PRO A 89 17.09 -8.90 25.72
N ILE A 90 16.11 -9.50 25.08
CA ILE A 90 14.94 -8.83 24.50
C ILE A 90 13.67 -9.35 25.17
N SER A 91 12.58 -8.59 25.05
CA SER A 91 11.29 -8.97 25.63
C SER A 91 10.65 -10.16 24.88
N GLU A 92 9.78 -10.90 25.55
CA GLU A 92 8.99 -11.99 24.96
C GLU A 92 8.17 -11.51 23.74
N VAL A 93 7.67 -10.26 23.78
CA VAL A 93 6.94 -9.66 22.65
C VAL A 93 7.84 -9.50 21.43
N SER A 94 9.08 -9.09 21.63
CA SER A 94 10.07 -8.97 20.55
C SER A 94 10.46 -10.33 19.99
N GLU A 95 10.57 -11.36 20.85
CA GLU A 95 10.79 -12.74 20.39
C GLU A 95 9.64 -13.25 19.54
N ALA A 96 8.39 -13.08 19.99
CA ALA A 96 7.21 -13.44 19.23
C ALA A 96 7.13 -12.69 17.89
N SER A 97 7.57 -11.42 17.85
CA SER A 97 7.64 -10.64 16.60
C SER A 97 8.65 -11.22 15.61
N ILE A 98 9.82 -11.65 16.07
CA ILE A 98 10.83 -12.30 15.21
C ILE A 98 10.25 -13.58 14.59
N GLU A 99 9.59 -14.41 15.38
CA GLU A 99 8.97 -15.65 14.90
C GLU A 99 7.84 -15.37 13.91
N PHE A 100 6.96 -14.43 14.21
CA PHE A 100 5.82 -14.06 13.36
C PHE A 100 6.27 -13.58 11.97
N PHE A 101 7.37 -12.84 11.88
CA PHE A 101 7.93 -12.39 10.61
C PHE A 101 8.91 -13.38 9.96
N GLY A 102 8.91 -14.65 10.40
CA GLY A 102 9.64 -15.73 9.75
C GLY A 102 11.13 -15.76 10.04
N ASN A 103 11.55 -15.23 11.21
CA ASN A 103 12.94 -15.29 11.67
C ASN A 103 13.95 -14.79 10.61
N PRO A 104 13.85 -13.53 10.19
CA PRO A 104 14.61 -13.02 9.04
C PRO A 104 16.13 -13.13 9.25
N SER A 105 16.84 -13.61 8.23
CA SER A 105 18.31 -13.74 8.23
C SER A 105 19.01 -12.59 7.50
N THR A 106 18.29 -11.83 6.71
CA THR A 106 18.82 -10.69 5.95
C THR A 106 17.87 -9.51 6.04
N PRO A 107 18.35 -8.27 5.92
CA PRO A 107 17.46 -7.12 5.82
C PRO A 107 16.59 -7.22 4.57
N PHE A 108 15.40 -6.64 4.63
CA PHE A 108 14.50 -6.60 3.49
C PHE A 108 15.12 -5.76 2.37
N ASN A 109 15.43 -6.42 1.29
CA ASN A 109 15.88 -5.78 0.07
C ASN A 109 14.64 -5.60 -0.82
N ALA A 110 14.30 -4.37 -1.20
CA ALA A 110 13.15 -3.89 -2.00
C ALA A 110 12.41 -5.05 -2.73
N GLY A 111 11.67 -5.81 -1.96
CA GLY A 111 11.09 -7.05 -2.45
C GLY A 111 9.74 -6.83 -3.12
N VAL A 112 9.23 -7.88 -3.68
CA VAL A 112 7.89 -7.91 -4.24
C VAL A 112 6.88 -7.68 -3.10
N PRO A 113 5.89 -6.78 -3.28
CA PRO A 113 4.80 -6.59 -2.31
C PRO A 113 4.10 -7.92 -2.03
N ASP A 114 3.37 -7.99 -0.93
CA ASP A 114 2.51 -9.13 -0.65
C ASP A 114 1.53 -9.36 -1.80
N MET A 115 1.37 -10.62 -2.20
CA MET A 115 0.48 -11.00 -3.29
C MET A 115 -0.97 -10.55 -3.05
N THR A 116 -1.43 -10.60 -1.80
CA THR A 116 -2.76 -10.11 -1.41
C THR A 116 -2.93 -8.62 -1.72
N GLN A 117 -1.89 -7.81 -1.45
CA GLN A 117 -1.90 -6.38 -1.74
C GLN A 117 -1.89 -6.10 -3.25
N ILE A 118 -1.12 -6.87 -4.00
CA ILE A 118 -1.10 -6.77 -5.47
C ILE A 118 -2.50 -7.05 -6.02
N ILE A 119 -3.11 -8.16 -5.61
CA ILE A 119 -4.46 -8.55 -6.06
C ILE A 119 -5.46 -7.44 -5.73
N PHE A 120 -5.44 -6.92 -4.51
CA PHE A 120 -6.33 -5.83 -4.08
C PHE A 120 -6.21 -4.61 -5.00
N TYR A 121 -5.01 -4.11 -5.25
CA TYR A 121 -4.81 -2.94 -6.09
C TYR A 121 -5.08 -3.20 -7.58
N VAL A 122 -4.80 -4.42 -8.07
CA VAL A 122 -5.15 -4.82 -9.44
C VAL A 122 -6.67 -4.84 -9.63
N VAL A 123 -7.42 -5.38 -8.66
CA VAL A 123 -8.88 -5.36 -8.71
C VAL A 123 -9.43 -3.93 -8.72
N ILE A 124 -8.89 -3.05 -7.89
CA ILE A 124 -9.27 -1.62 -7.91
C ILE A 124 -8.99 -1.00 -9.28
N LEU A 125 -7.81 -1.24 -9.85
CA LEU A 125 -7.45 -0.74 -11.17
C LEU A 125 -8.42 -1.23 -12.24
N LEU A 126 -8.77 -2.52 -12.24
CA LEU A 126 -9.74 -3.08 -13.17
C LEU A 126 -11.12 -2.41 -13.04
N ILE A 127 -11.59 -2.19 -11.81
CA ILE A 127 -12.85 -1.48 -11.56
C ILE A 127 -12.79 -0.04 -12.14
N LEU A 128 -11.70 0.68 -11.91
CA LEU A 128 -11.50 2.02 -12.43
C LEU A 128 -11.45 2.03 -13.97
N MET A 129 -10.72 1.09 -14.59
CA MET A 129 -10.63 0.99 -16.06
C MET A 129 -11.97 0.64 -16.69
N VAL A 130 -12.69 -0.34 -16.15
CA VAL A 130 -14.07 -0.66 -16.58
C VAL A 130 -14.97 0.56 -16.35
N GLY A 131 -14.77 1.27 -15.25
CA GLY A 131 -15.46 2.51 -14.95
C GLY A 131 -15.26 3.59 -16.02
N VAL A 132 -14.05 3.80 -16.50
CA VAL A 132 -13.71 4.82 -17.51
C VAL A 132 -14.17 4.43 -18.92
N TRP A 133 -13.90 3.17 -19.33
CA TRP A 133 -14.02 2.72 -20.72
C TRP A 133 -15.26 1.84 -20.99
N GLY A 134 -15.84 1.24 -19.98
CA GLY A 134 -17.02 0.39 -20.10
C GLY A 134 -18.26 1.18 -20.58
N LYS A 135 -19.18 0.49 -21.24
CA LYS A 135 -20.49 1.08 -21.59
C LYS A 135 -21.26 1.41 -20.29
N ALA A 136 -21.85 2.60 -20.26
CA ALA A 136 -22.78 2.93 -19.17
C ALA A 136 -24.01 2.03 -19.26
N PRO A 137 -24.58 1.56 -18.13
CA PRO A 137 -25.88 0.90 -18.15
C PRO A 137 -26.94 1.82 -18.77
N GLU A 138 -27.84 1.25 -19.56
CA GLU A 138 -28.94 2.01 -20.15
C GLU A 138 -29.75 2.70 -19.05
N GLY A 139 -30.01 3.99 -19.19
CA GLY A 139 -30.74 4.79 -18.20
C GLY A 139 -29.95 5.30 -17.00
N ALA A 140 -28.67 4.94 -16.83
CA ALA A 140 -27.91 5.30 -15.64
C ALA A 140 -27.68 6.82 -15.46
N TYR A 141 -27.79 7.62 -16.51
CA TYR A 141 -27.53 9.07 -16.51
C TYR A 141 -28.52 9.90 -17.34
N THR A 142 -29.68 9.35 -17.70
CA THR A 142 -30.77 10.11 -18.28
C THR A 142 -31.46 10.92 -17.18
N LYS A 143 -31.25 12.23 -17.20
CA LYS A 143 -32.16 13.18 -16.55
C LYS A 143 -33.22 13.60 -17.55
#